data_a34362be409162d8a507fdd778acbf6a
#
_entry.id   a34362be409162d8a507fdd778acbf6a
#
_cell.length_a   1.000
_cell.length_b   1.000
_cell.length_c   1.000
_cell.angle_alpha   90.00
_cell.angle_beta   90.00
_cell.angle_gamma   90.00
#
_symmetry.space_group_name_H-M   'P 1'
#
loop_
_entity.id
_entity.type
_entity.pdbx_description
1 polymer ?
#
loop_
_entity_poly.entity_id
_entity_poly.type
_entity_poly.pdbx_seq_one_letter_code
_entity_poly.pdbx_strand_id
1 'polypeptide(L)'
;QEQLEESGGGLVKPEGSLTLTCTASGFSFSSSYYMCWVRQAPGRGLEWIACIYTSSGSAYYANWAKGRFTISRTSSTTVTLQMTRLTAADTATYFCVRNAVGSSYYLYLWGPGTLVTVSSGSTSGSGKPGSGEGSTKGQVLTQTPSPVSAAVGGTVTISCQASQSVAGNNYLSWYQQKPGQPPNLLIYSVSTLASGVPSRFKGSGSGTQFTLTISDLECDDAATYYCQGYYNDGIWAFGGGTEVVVK
;
A
#
# COMPACT_ATOMS: atom_id res chain seq x y z
N GLN A 1 9.20 -17.39 11.35
CA GLN A 1 7.90 -16.86 10.88
C GLN A 1 7.78 -15.40 11.24
N GLU A 2 8.10 -14.58 10.30
CA GLU A 2 7.94 -13.14 10.46
C GLU A 2 6.48 -12.78 10.33
N GLN A 3 5.97 -11.99 11.26
CA GLN A 3 4.60 -11.49 11.25
C GLN A 3 4.55 -10.06 11.74
N LEU A 4 3.54 -9.32 11.26
CA LEU A 4 3.19 -7.99 11.73
C LEU A 4 1.73 -7.99 12.18
N GLU A 5 1.43 -7.27 13.24
CA GLU A 5 0.07 -7.11 13.73
C GLU A 5 -0.17 -5.67 14.18
N GLU A 6 -1.22 -5.08 13.65
CA GLU A 6 -1.65 -3.74 14.01
C GLU A 6 -2.61 -3.82 15.20
N SER A 7 -2.57 -2.80 16.05
CA SER A 7 -3.52 -2.62 17.15
C SER A 7 -3.82 -1.14 17.37
N GLY A 8 -4.88 -0.86 18.10
CA GLY A 8 -5.27 0.50 18.45
C GLY A 8 -6.35 1.10 17.57
N GLY A 9 -6.83 0.38 16.55
CA GLY A 9 -7.95 0.82 15.74
C GLY A 9 -9.27 0.87 16.51
N GLY A 10 -10.27 1.45 15.88
CA GLY A 10 -11.61 1.53 16.44
C GLY A 10 -12.31 2.80 16.03
N LEU A 11 -13.34 3.14 16.78
CA LEU A 11 -14.18 4.31 16.54
C LEU A 11 -13.55 5.53 17.22
N VAL A 12 -13.44 6.63 16.50
CA VAL A 12 -12.95 7.90 17.01
C VAL A 12 -13.84 9.03 16.49
N LYS A 13 -14.01 10.08 17.29
CA LYS A 13 -14.80 11.26 16.89
C LYS A 13 -13.99 12.16 15.97
N PRO A 14 -14.67 12.93 15.08
CA PRO A 14 -13.98 13.97 14.29
C PRO A 14 -13.18 14.92 15.19
N GLU A 15 -12.07 15.40 14.67
CA GLU A 15 -11.06 16.22 15.37
C GLU A 15 -10.31 15.47 16.47
N GLY A 16 -10.63 14.19 16.70
CA GLY A 16 -9.95 13.36 17.68
C GLY A 16 -8.58 12.89 17.21
N SER A 17 -7.89 12.22 18.11
CA SER A 17 -6.58 11.65 17.90
C SER A 17 -6.58 10.15 18.19
N LEU A 18 -5.70 9.41 17.54
CA LEU A 18 -5.57 7.98 17.73
C LEU A 18 -4.13 7.56 17.47
N THR A 19 -3.63 6.61 18.25
CA THR A 19 -2.32 6.04 18.00
C THR A 19 -2.46 4.55 17.68
N LEU A 20 -1.95 4.17 16.52
CA LEU A 20 -1.88 2.78 16.09
C LEU A 20 -0.50 2.22 16.41
N THR A 21 -0.45 0.95 16.79
CA THR A 21 0.80 0.25 17.07
C THR A 21 0.94 -0.94 16.13
N CYS A 22 2.12 -1.08 15.56
CA CYS A 22 2.51 -2.25 14.78
C CYS A 22 3.51 -3.04 15.59
N THR A 23 3.19 -4.30 15.86
CA THR A 23 4.06 -5.21 16.60
C THR A 23 4.63 -6.27 15.66
N ALA A 24 5.95 -6.36 15.62
CA ALA A 24 6.67 -7.41 14.90
C ALA A 24 6.83 -8.63 15.77
N SER A 25 6.62 -9.81 15.20
CA SER A 25 6.94 -11.09 15.85
C SER A 25 7.74 -11.97 14.89
N GLY A 26 8.65 -12.75 15.42
CA GLY A 26 9.57 -13.56 14.64
C GLY A 26 10.79 -12.79 14.12
N PHE A 27 10.89 -11.50 14.39
CA PHE A 27 12.05 -10.67 14.06
C PHE A 27 12.05 -9.40 14.91
N SER A 28 13.17 -8.70 14.92
CA SER A 28 13.32 -7.39 15.57
C SER A 28 13.99 -6.42 14.59
N PHE A 29 13.95 -5.13 14.91
CA PHE A 29 14.51 -4.08 14.04
C PHE A 29 16.03 -3.99 14.21
N SER A 30 16.74 -5.09 13.91
CA SER A 30 18.19 -5.19 14.06
C SER A 30 18.98 -4.89 12.80
N SER A 31 18.32 -4.84 11.65
CA SER A 31 18.93 -4.47 10.36
C SER A 31 18.21 -3.26 9.77
N SER A 32 18.79 -2.68 8.72
CA SER A 32 18.30 -1.43 8.14
C SER A 32 17.29 -1.71 7.03
N TYR A 33 16.06 -1.26 7.23
CA TYR A 33 14.98 -1.35 6.24
C TYR A 33 13.90 -0.34 6.59
N TYR A 34 12.87 -0.25 5.75
CA TYR A 34 11.72 0.61 6.02
C TYR A 34 10.59 -0.19 6.65
N MET A 35 10.02 0.38 7.71
CA MET A 35 8.70 0.01 8.22
C MET A 35 7.73 1.12 7.84
N CYS A 36 6.60 0.76 7.25
CA CYS A 36 5.68 1.72 6.65
C CYS A 36 4.26 1.52 7.13
N TRP A 37 3.46 2.57 7.00
CA TRP A 37 2.02 2.52 7.15
C TRP A 37 1.37 2.87 5.82
N VAL A 38 0.38 2.06 5.43
CA VAL A 38 -0.42 2.20 4.23
C VAL A 38 -1.88 2.08 4.65
N ARG A 39 -2.76 2.90 4.09
CA ARG A 39 -4.19 2.80 4.41
C ARG A 39 -5.02 2.53 3.17
N GLN A 40 -6.23 2.06 3.41
CA GLN A 40 -7.20 1.79 2.35
C GLN A 40 -8.60 2.11 2.87
N ALA A 41 -9.20 3.17 2.34
CA ALA A 41 -10.57 3.51 2.63
C ALA A 41 -11.50 2.44 2.04
N PRO A 42 -12.69 2.20 2.61
CA PRO A 42 -13.61 1.18 2.11
C PRO A 42 -13.90 1.36 0.62
N GLY A 43 -13.67 0.29 -0.15
CA GLY A 43 -13.89 0.29 -1.60
C GLY A 43 -12.92 1.13 -2.41
N ARG A 44 -11.82 1.59 -1.81
CA ARG A 44 -10.83 2.45 -2.47
C ARG A 44 -9.46 1.78 -2.56
N GLY A 45 -8.53 2.46 -3.21
CA GLY A 45 -7.17 1.97 -3.41
C GLY A 45 -6.26 2.14 -2.21
N LEU A 46 -5.09 1.55 -2.33
CA LEU A 46 -4.03 1.67 -1.33
C LEU A 46 -3.43 3.09 -1.38
N GLU A 47 -3.14 3.63 -0.19
CA GLU A 47 -2.55 4.96 -0.06
C GLU A 47 -1.40 4.92 0.93
N TRP A 48 -0.20 5.30 0.47
CA TRP A 48 0.97 5.37 1.32
C TRP A 48 0.86 6.56 2.28
N ILE A 49 1.21 6.34 3.55
CA ILE A 49 1.16 7.37 4.60
C ILE A 49 2.56 7.82 4.98
N ALA A 50 3.38 6.89 5.44
CA ALA A 50 4.68 7.19 6.02
C ALA A 50 5.55 5.95 6.09
N CYS A 51 6.86 6.17 6.16
CA CYS A 51 7.84 5.14 6.46
C CYS A 51 8.87 5.65 7.46
N ILE A 52 9.43 4.73 8.23
CA ILE A 52 10.55 4.99 9.10
C ILE A 52 11.69 4.04 8.76
N TYR A 53 12.90 4.56 8.68
CA TYR A 53 14.09 3.75 8.48
C TYR A 53 14.55 3.21 9.83
N THR A 54 14.61 1.89 9.96
CA THR A 54 14.73 1.27 11.28
C THR A 54 16.02 1.60 12.03
N SER A 55 17.14 1.79 11.32
CA SER A 55 18.42 2.04 11.97
C SER A 55 18.60 3.49 12.39
N SER A 56 18.22 4.45 11.52
CA SER A 56 18.42 5.87 11.78
C SER A 56 17.24 6.54 12.49
N GLY A 57 16.05 5.94 12.41
CA GLY A 57 14.83 6.57 12.87
C GLY A 57 14.32 7.69 11.98
N SER A 58 14.92 7.89 10.80
CA SER A 58 14.46 8.91 9.86
C SER A 58 13.07 8.59 9.36
N ALA A 59 12.17 9.56 9.40
CA ALA A 59 10.78 9.42 9.01
C ALA A 59 10.50 10.16 7.71
N TYR A 60 9.66 9.55 6.87
CA TYR A 60 9.28 10.08 5.56
C TYR A 60 7.78 9.99 5.43
N TYR A 61 7.16 11.04 4.90
CA TYR A 61 5.70 11.19 4.88
C TYR A 61 5.19 11.54 3.50
N ALA A 62 3.99 11.04 3.17
CA ALA A 62 3.22 11.58 2.07
C ALA A 62 2.90 13.05 2.35
N ASN A 63 2.84 13.88 1.31
CA ASN A 63 2.60 15.31 1.48
C ASN A 63 1.31 15.62 2.26
N TRP A 64 0.24 14.85 1.98
CA TRP A 64 -1.05 15.04 2.67
C TRP A 64 -1.00 14.66 4.15
N ALA A 65 -0.04 13.81 4.55
CA ALA A 65 0.08 13.31 5.93
C ALA A 65 0.94 14.18 6.83
N LYS A 66 1.79 15.01 6.27
CA LYS A 66 2.71 15.85 7.05
C LYS A 66 1.94 16.76 8.00
N GLY A 67 2.40 16.80 9.25
CA GLY A 67 1.80 17.66 10.28
C GLY A 67 0.61 17.06 11.02
N ARG A 68 -0.01 16.00 10.50
CA ARG A 68 -1.11 15.31 11.18
C ARG A 68 -0.75 13.90 11.64
N PHE A 69 0.20 13.28 10.96
CA PHE A 69 0.62 11.91 11.25
C PHE A 69 2.09 11.91 11.68
N THR A 70 2.40 11.08 12.67
CA THR A 70 3.77 10.90 13.16
C THR A 70 4.06 9.41 13.27
N ILE A 71 5.05 8.93 12.51
CA ILE A 71 5.55 7.57 12.61
C ILE A 71 6.75 7.56 13.55
N SER A 72 6.82 6.56 14.43
CA SER A 72 7.91 6.43 15.39
C SER A 72 8.24 4.97 15.66
N ARG A 73 9.52 4.70 15.87
CA ARG A 73 9.96 3.41 16.41
C ARG A 73 9.95 3.53 17.93
N THR A 74 9.13 2.73 18.60
CA THR A 74 8.95 2.81 20.06
C THR A 74 9.67 1.71 20.83
N SER A 75 10.08 0.65 20.13
CA SER A 75 10.91 -0.41 20.73
C SER A 75 11.63 -1.19 19.63
N SER A 76 12.32 -2.26 19.98
CA SER A 76 12.97 -3.15 19.01
C SER A 76 11.97 -3.95 18.16
N THR A 77 10.68 -3.94 18.52
CA THR A 77 9.63 -4.71 17.83
C THR A 77 8.36 -3.91 17.57
N THR A 78 8.32 -2.62 17.90
CA THR A 78 7.10 -1.82 17.72
C THR A 78 7.37 -0.51 16.99
N VAL A 79 6.44 -0.19 16.08
CA VAL A 79 6.36 1.09 15.38
C VAL A 79 4.95 1.64 15.57
N THR A 80 4.84 2.94 15.80
CA THR A 80 3.55 3.59 16.01
C THR A 80 3.23 4.58 14.91
N LEU A 81 1.93 4.82 14.70
CA LEU A 81 1.42 5.91 13.88
C LEU A 81 0.48 6.74 14.76
N GLN A 82 0.90 7.93 15.11
CA GLN A 82 0.06 8.87 15.82
C GLN A 82 -0.69 9.73 14.82
N MET A 83 -2.01 9.75 14.93
CA MET A 83 -2.90 10.46 14.02
C MET A 83 -3.66 11.53 14.79
N THR A 84 -3.69 12.73 14.24
CA THR A 84 -4.35 13.88 14.90
C THR A 84 -5.35 14.54 13.95
N ARG A 85 -6.28 15.30 14.51
CA ARG A 85 -7.30 16.08 13.77
C ARG A 85 -8.00 15.22 12.70
N LEU A 86 -8.47 14.06 13.13
CA LEU A 86 -9.06 13.07 12.23
C LEU A 86 -10.42 13.55 11.69
N THR A 87 -10.67 13.23 10.44
CA THR A 87 -11.94 13.50 9.77
C THR A 87 -12.50 12.21 9.17
N ALA A 88 -13.72 12.26 8.64
CA ALA A 88 -14.34 11.11 7.99
C ALA A 88 -13.49 10.57 6.84
N ALA A 89 -12.70 11.42 6.18
CA ALA A 89 -11.79 11.02 5.10
C ALA A 89 -10.66 10.10 5.58
N ASP A 90 -10.41 10.04 6.90
CA ASP A 90 -9.39 9.17 7.47
C ASP A 90 -9.93 7.78 7.83
N THR A 91 -11.23 7.54 7.65
CA THR A 91 -11.82 6.21 7.83
C THR A 91 -11.21 5.25 6.83
N ALA A 92 -10.52 4.22 7.33
CA ALA A 92 -9.80 3.28 6.49
C ALA A 92 -9.31 2.08 7.30
N THR A 93 -8.90 1.04 6.59
CA THR A 93 -8.06 -0.01 7.16
C THR A 93 -6.61 0.45 7.06
N TYR A 94 -5.89 0.39 8.17
CA TYR A 94 -4.50 0.81 8.26
C TYR A 94 -3.61 -0.42 8.38
N PHE A 95 -2.69 -0.56 7.42
CA PHE A 95 -1.75 -1.68 7.34
C PHE A 95 -0.36 -1.24 7.75
N CYS A 96 0.29 -2.05 8.56
CA CYS A 96 1.72 -1.98 8.82
C CYS A 96 2.43 -2.88 7.82
N VAL A 97 3.51 -2.40 7.23
CA VAL A 97 4.19 -3.11 6.15
C VAL A 97 5.69 -2.98 6.32
N ARG A 98 6.40 -4.06 6.00
CA ARG A 98 7.86 -4.09 5.99
C ARG A 98 8.41 -4.22 4.58
N ASN A 99 9.47 -3.45 4.25
CA ASN A 99 10.19 -3.68 3.02
C ASN A 99 11.30 -4.74 3.20
N ALA A 100 11.79 -5.25 2.09
CA ALA A 100 12.92 -6.16 2.10
C ALA A 100 14.22 -5.44 2.43
N VAL A 101 15.14 -6.16 3.05
CA VAL A 101 16.49 -5.66 3.32
C VAL A 101 17.27 -5.56 2.00
N GLY A 102 18.02 -4.49 1.83
CA GLY A 102 18.85 -4.26 0.64
C GLY A 102 18.29 -3.16 -0.27
N SER A 103 18.73 -3.15 -1.52
CA SER A 103 18.45 -2.08 -2.47
C SER A 103 17.12 -2.21 -3.22
N SER A 104 16.34 -3.24 -2.94
CA SER A 104 15.02 -3.42 -3.54
C SER A 104 13.96 -2.78 -2.65
N TYR A 105 13.13 -1.95 -3.27
CA TYR A 105 12.12 -1.16 -2.55
C TYR A 105 10.74 -1.74 -2.82
N TYR A 106 10.47 -2.94 -2.23
CA TYR A 106 9.19 -3.61 -2.32
C TYR A 106 8.70 -4.01 -0.93
N LEU A 107 7.38 -4.07 -0.78
CA LEU A 107 6.72 -4.27 0.50
C LEU A 107 6.24 -5.73 0.57
N TYR A 108 7.03 -6.59 1.22
CA TYR A 108 6.78 -8.03 1.16
C TYR A 108 5.99 -8.59 2.34
N LEU A 109 5.97 -7.90 3.48
CA LEU A 109 5.30 -8.40 4.68
C LEU A 109 4.27 -7.39 5.14
N TRP A 110 3.01 -7.77 5.12
CA TRP A 110 1.87 -6.94 5.49
C TRP A 110 1.19 -7.51 6.74
N GLY A 111 0.79 -6.65 7.68
CA GLY A 111 -0.12 -7.05 8.73
C GLY A 111 -1.53 -7.25 8.20
N PRO A 112 -2.44 -7.83 8.99
CA PRO A 112 -3.83 -8.03 8.58
C PRO A 112 -4.64 -6.75 8.46
N GLY A 113 -4.15 -5.66 9.03
CA GLY A 113 -4.83 -4.38 9.05
C GLY A 113 -5.70 -4.15 10.27
N THR A 114 -5.86 -2.89 10.65
CA THR A 114 -6.78 -2.49 11.71
C THR A 114 -7.71 -1.39 11.19
N LEU A 115 -9.02 -1.51 11.44
CA LEU A 115 -10.01 -0.55 10.95
C LEU A 115 -10.10 0.64 11.89
N VAL A 116 -10.01 1.83 11.32
CA VAL A 116 -10.28 3.09 11.99
C VAL A 116 -11.52 3.71 11.35
N THR A 117 -12.53 4.01 12.20
CA THR A 117 -13.75 4.69 11.76
C THR A 117 -13.85 6.03 12.47
N VAL A 118 -13.90 7.10 11.69
CA VAL A 118 -14.06 8.46 12.22
C VAL A 118 -15.50 8.89 11.98
N SER A 119 -16.27 9.00 13.07
CA SER A 119 -17.70 9.29 12.99
C SER A 119 -18.19 9.98 14.24
N SER A 120 -19.10 10.93 14.08
CA SER A 120 -19.76 11.62 15.19
C SER A 120 -20.80 10.75 15.89
N GLY A 121 -21.09 9.54 15.39
CA GLY A 121 -22.15 8.69 15.90
C GLY A 121 -23.54 9.05 15.38
N SER A 122 -23.66 10.07 14.52
CA SER A 122 -24.94 10.40 13.88
C SER A 122 -25.05 9.70 12.53
N THR A 123 -26.25 9.18 12.23
CA THR A 123 -26.53 8.47 10.98
C THR A 123 -26.75 9.41 9.79
N SER A 124 -26.72 10.71 9.99
CA SER A 124 -26.97 11.70 8.95
C SER A 124 -25.73 12.03 8.11
N GLY A 125 -24.63 11.37 8.37
CA GLY A 125 -23.40 11.60 7.65
C GLY A 125 -23.32 10.82 6.36
N SER A 126 -24.15 11.15 5.37
CA SER A 126 -23.89 10.77 4.00
C SER A 126 -22.81 11.67 3.38
N GLY A 127 -21.91 12.19 4.21
CA GLY A 127 -20.73 12.83 3.71
C GLY A 127 -19.94 11.77 2.95
N LYS A 128 -19.92 11.86 1.62
CA LYS A 128 -18.90 11.18 0.85
C LYS A 128 -17.60 11.45 1.57
N PRO A 129 -16.81 10.41 1.89
CA PRO A 129 -15.46 10.69 2.33
C PRO A 129 -14.92 11.66 1.29
N GLY A 130 -14.68 12.87 1.69
CA GLY A 130 -14.15 13.86 0.80
C GLY A 130 -12.98 13.17 0.14
N SER A 131 -13.01 13.06 -1.19
CA SER A 131 -11.80 12.77 -1.90
C SER A 131 -10.81 13.73 -1.28
N GLY A 132 -9.89 13.21 -0.48
CA GLY A 132 -8.88 14.06 0.08
C GLY A 132 -8.24 14.74 -1.11
N GLU A 133 -8.66 15.94 -1.39
CA GLU A 133 -7.91 16.82 -2.25
C GLU A 133 -6.68 17.25 -1.49
N GLY A 134 -6.05 16.26 -0.86
CA GLY A 134 -4.69 16.39 -0.45
C GLY A 134 -3.93 16.68 -1.72
N SER A 135 -3.27 17.79 -1.73
CA SER A 135 -2.47 18.29 -2.83
C SER A 135 -1.87 17.15 -3.65
N THR A 136 -2.31 17.02 -4.88
CA THR A 136 -1.84 16.06 -5.86
C THR A 136 -0.41 16.33 -6.33
N LYS A 137 0.39 17.05 -5.54
CA LYS A 137 1.78 17.36 -5.89
C LYS A 137 2.75 16.22 -5.58
N GLY A 138 2.24 15.03 -5.26
CA GLY A 138 3.06 13.84 -5.11
C GLY A 138 3.23 13.10 -6.43
N GLN A 139 4.02 12.03 -6.40
CA GLN A 139 4.18 11.12 -7.52
C GLN A 139 2.85 10.42 -7.81
N VAL A 140 2.46 10.33 -9.07
CA VAL A 140 1.20 9.72 -9.47
C VAL A 140 1.46 8.53 -10.37
N LEU A 141 0.85 7.40 -10.03
CA LEU A 141 0.84 6.20 -10.86
C LEU A 141 -0.60 6.01 -11.37
N THR A 142 -0.76 6.01 -12.69
CA THR A 142 -2.06 5.84 -13.33
C THR A 142 -2.15 4.45 -13.94
N GLN A 143 -3.15 3.70 -13.51
CA GLN A 143 -3.37 2.34 -13.99
C GLN A 143 -4.51 2.25 -14.99
N THR A 144 -4.55 1.15 -15.75
CA THR A 144 -5.66 0.80 -16.60
C THR A 144 -6.97 0.88 -15.82
N PRO A 145 -8.02 1.52 -16.37
CA PRO A 145 -9.32 1.61 -15.67
C PRO A 145 -9.95 0.25 -15.40
N SER A 146 -10.64 0.15 -14.26
CA SER A 146 -11.40 -1.04 -13.89
C SER A 146 -12.78 -1.05 -14.56
N PRO A 147 -13.36 -2.25 -14.83
CA PRO A 147 -12.72 -3.56 -14.72
C PRO A 147 -12.01 -3.94 -16.02
N VAL A 148 -11.03 -4.83 -15.88
CA VAL A 148 -10.46 -5.57 -17.01
C VAL A 148 -10.98 -7.00 -16.91
N SER A 149 -11.51 -7.56 -18.00
CA SER A 149 -12.09 -8.88 -17.93
C SER A 149 -11.62 -9.76 -19.08
N ALA A 150 -11.52 -11.06 -18.80
CA ALA A 150 -11.26 -12.08 -19.78
C ALA A 150 -11.82 -13.42 -19.29
N ALA A 151 -11.95 -14.38 -20.19
CA ALA A 151 -12.38 -15.73 -19.85
C ALA A 151 -11.22 -16.52 -19.22
N VAL A 152 -11.57 -17.59 -18.50
CA VAL A 152 -10.61 -18.58 -18.03
C VAL A 152 -9.75 -19.03 -19.21
N GLY A 153 -8.45 -19.11 -19.00
CA GLY A 153 -7.47 -19.45 -20.04
C GLY A 153 -7.01 -18.28 -20.91
N GLY A 154 -7.68 -17.14 -20.81
CA GLY A 154 -7.32 -15.93 -21.55
C GLY A 154 -6.14 -15.18 -20.95
N THR A 155 -5.91 -13.98 -21.46
CA THR A 155 -4.81 -13.11 -21.04
C THR A 155 -5.35 -11.71 -20.74
N VAL A 156 -4.93 -11.12 -19.63
CA VAL A 156 -5.20 -9.72 -19.33
C VAL A 156 -3.88 -8.95 -19.22
N THR A 157 -3.93 -7.68 -19.58
CA THR A 157 -2.80 -6.77 -19.51
C THR A 157 -3.22 -5.52 -18.74
N ILE A 158 -2.45 -5.17 -17.73
CA ILE A 158 -2.67 -3.98 -16.91
C ILE A 158 -1.47 -3.06 -17.07
N SER A 159 -1.72 -1.81 -17.41
CA SER A 159 -0.69 -0.79 -17.54
C SER A 159 -0.58 0.07 -16.29
N CYS A 160 0.62 0.51 -16.01
CA CYS A 160 0.92 1.47 -14.95
C CYS A 160 1.82 2.55 -15.54
N GLN A 161 1.33 3.79 -15.53
CA GLN A 161 2.07 4.94 -16.03
C GLN A 161 2.44 5.85 -14.88
N ALA A 162 3.74 6.10 -14.71
CA ALA A 162 4.26 6.98 -13.68
C ALA A 162 4.40 8.41 -14.21
N SER A 163 4.03 9.40 -13.39
CA SER A 163 4.20 10.81 -13.72
C SER A 163 5.67 11.21 -13.78
N GLN A 164 6.53 10.50 -13.05
CA GLN A 164 7.98 10.66 -13.04
C GLN A 164 8.62 9.27 -12.97
N SER A 165 9.86 9.17 -13.46
CA SER A 165 10.60 7.90 -13.40
C SER A 165 10.77 7.43 -11.96
N VAL A 166 10.55 6.14 -11.73
CA VAL A 166 10.86 5.52 -10.44
C VAL A 166 12.37 5.51 -10.23
N ALA A 167 12.81 5.47 -8.96
CA ALA A 167 14.23 5.45 -8.63
C ALA A 167 14.90 4.22 -9.25
N GLY A 168 16.14 4.40 -9.70
CA GLY A 168 16.90 3.34 -10.36
C GLY A 168 16.28 2.83 -11.67
N ASN A 169 15.21 3.47 -12.17
CA ASN A 169 14.39 3.07 -13.31
C ASN A 169 13.75 1.68 -13.18
N ASN A 170 13.86 1.03 -12.02
CA ASN A 170 13.36 -0.33 -11.83
C ASN A 170 12.71 -0.60 -10.47
N TYR A 171 12.51 0.38 -9.62
CA TYR A 171 11.85 0.14 -8.33
C TYR A 171 10.33 0.22 -8.47
N LEU A 172 9.80 -0.71 -9.24
CA LEU A 172 8.37 -0.84 -9.53
C LEU A 172 7.92 -2.25 -9.18
N SER A 173 6.88 -2.34 -8.35
CA SER A 173 6.34 -3.62 -7.85
C SER A 173 4.85 -3.73 -8.16
N TRP A 174 4.35 -4.97 -8.20
CA TRP A 174 2.95 -5.29 -8.40
C TRP A 174 2.43 -6.15 -7.25
N TYR A 175 1.21 -5.83 -6.82
CA TYR A 175 0.53 -6.52 -5.71
C TYR A 175 -0.83 -7.01 -6.16
N GLN A 176 -1.25 -8.17 -5.62
CA GLN A 176 -2.59 -8.70 -5.78
C GLN A 176 -3.32 -8.58 -4.45
N GLN A 177 -4.56 -8.09 -4.48
CA GLN A 177 -5.39 -8.02 -3.28
C GLN A 177 -6.77 -8.61 -3.55
N LYS A 178 -7.16 -9.57 -2.74
CA LYS A 178 -8.51 -10.12 -2.70
C LYS A 178 -9.32 -9.44 -1.60
N PRO A 179 -10.66 -9.39 -1.73
CA PRO A 179 -11.49 -8.74 -0.72
C PRO A 179 -11.23 -9.27 0.69
N GLY A 180 -11.12 -8.34 1.65
CA GLY A 180 -10.92 -8.69 3.07
C GLY A 180 -9.51 -9.15 3.44
N GLN A 181 -8.57 -9.13 2.50
CA GLN A 181 -7.20 -9.57 2.72
C GLN A 181 -6.21 -8.44 2.52
N PRO A 182 -5.03 -8.50 3.16
CA PRO A 182 -3.94 -7.59 2.80
C PRO A 182 -3.42 -7.90 1.39
N PRO A 183 -2.77 -6.92 0.74
CA PRO A 183 -2.12 -7.18 -0.54
C PRO A 183 -1.01 -8.22 -0.43
N ASN A 184 -0.82 -8.98 -1.51
CA ASN A 184 0.28 -9.93 -1.67
C ASN A 184 1.22 -9.45 -2.76
N LEU A 185 2.52 -9.48 -2.50
CA LEU A 185 3.53 -9.14 -3.49
C LEU A 185 3.56 -10.20 -4.59
N LEU A 186 3.48 -9.75 -5.84
CA LEU A 186 3.60 -10.60 -7.03
C LEU A 186 4.95 -10.45 -7.71
N ILE A 187 5.34 -9.21 -7.97
CA ILE A 187 6.50 -8.88 -8.78
C ILE A 187 7.20 -7.68 -8.15
N TYR A 188 8.52 -7.68 -8.17
CA TYR A 188 9.33 -6.54 -7.76
C TYR A 188 10.44 -6.28 -8.77
N SER A 189 11.08 -5.13 -8.70
CA SER A 189 12.13 -4.70 -9.64
C SER A 189 11.68 -4.89 -11.08
N VAL A 190 10.46 -4.46 -11.39
CA VAL A 190 9.79 -4.50 -12.68
C VAL A 190 9.37 -5.90 -13.12
N SER A 191 10.28 -6.90 -13.07
CA SER A 191 10.05 -8.20 -13.72
C SER A 191 10.41 -9.41 -12.88
N THR A 192 10.87 -9.24 -11.64
CA THR A 192 11.26 -10.36 -10.78
C THR A 192 10.04 -10.92 -10.05
N LEU A 193 9.76 -12.21 -10.24
CA LEU A 193 8.67 -12.89 -9.56
C LEU A 193 8.99 -13.08 -8.08
N ALA A 194 8.04 -12.75 -7.22
CA ALA A 194 8.13 -13.07 -5.79
C ALA A 194 8.05 -14.59 -5.58
N SER A 195 8.54 -15.05 -4.43
CA SER A 195 8.54 -16.47 -4.08
C SER A 195 7.13 -17.05 -4.15
N GLY A 196 6.98 -18.19 -4.83
CA GLY A 196 5.71 -18.90 -4.94
C GLY A 196 4.74 -18.36 -5.99
N VAL A 197 5.10 -17.30 -6.70
CA VAL A 197 4.23 -16.71 -7.74
C VAL A 197 4.45 -17.44 -9.06
N PRO A 198 3.37 -17.93 -9.73
CA PRO A 198 3.52 -18.66 -10.98
C PRO A 198 4.04 -17.77 -12.11
N SER A 199 4.76 -18.40 -13.05
CA SER A 199 5.39 -17.70 -14.18
C SER A 199 4.40 -17.11 -15.19
N ARG A 200 3.13 -17.46 -15.10
CA ARG A 200 2.07 -16.85 -15.94
C ARG A 200 1.82 -15.37 -15.60
N PHE A 201 2.33 -14.91 -14.46
CA PHE A 201 2.41 -13.49 -14.12
C PHE A 201 3.73 -12.94 -14.65
N LYS A 202 3.66 -11.90 -15.47
CA LYS A 202 4.84 -11.30 -16.09
C LYS A 202 4.80 -9.79 -15.95
N GLY A 203 5.86 -9.22 -15.39
CA GLY A 203 6.07 -7.78 -15.35
C GLY A 203 7.05 -7.34 -16.42
N SER A 204 6.81 -6.18 -16.99
CA SER A 204 7.70 -5.58 -17.99
C SER A 204 7.60 -4.06 -17.95
N GLY A 205 8.48 -3.38 -18.66
CA GLY A 205 8.49 -1.94 -18.79
C GLY A 205 9.80 -1.31 -18.39
N SER A 206 9.84 0.01 -18.49
CA SER A 206 10.99 0.81 -18.09
C SER A 206 10.59 2.29 -17.98
N GLY A 207 11.37 3.05 -17.19
CA GLY A 207 11.19 4.48 -17.08
C GLY A 207 9.88 4.86 -16.40
N THR A 208 8.86 5.17 -17.17
CA THR A 208 7.54 5.59 -16.69
C THR A 208 6.41 4.68 -17.15
N GLN A 209 6.69 3.67 -17.98
CA GLN A 209 5.66 2.76 -18.51
C GLN A 209 5.94 1.33 -18.09
N PHE A 210 4.97 0.73 -17.40
CA PHE A 210 5.09 -0.63 -16.86
C PHE A 210 3.82 -1.41 -17.16
N THR A 211 3.97 -2.73 -17.26
CA THR A 211 2.87 -3.60 -17.63
C THR A 211 2.91 -4.88 -16.81
N LEU A 212 1.76 -5.31 -16.31
CA LEU A 212 1.53 -6.64 -15.75
C LEU A 212 0.69 -7.43 -16.73
N THR A 213 1.18 -8.59 -17.14
CA THR A 213 0.44 -9.52 -18.00
C THR A 213 0.16 -10.80 -17.23
N ILE A 214 -1.10 -11.22 -17.20
CA ILE A 214 -1.54 -12.48 -16.58
C ILE A 214 -2.04 -13.37 -17.71
N SER A 215 -1.30 -14.44 -18.00
CA SER A 215 -1.64 -15.44 -19.01
C SER A 215 -2.32 -16.62 -18.34
N ASP A 216 -2.99 -17.46 -19.16
CA ASP A 216 -3.67 -18.67 -18.68
C ASP A 216 -4.56 -18.36 -17.44
N LEU A 217 -5.42 -17.36 -17.59
CA LEU A 217 -6.19 -16.78 -16.50
C LEU A 217 -7.04 -17.85 -15.79
N GLU A 218 -6.98 -17.83 -14.45
CA GLU A 218 -7.74 -18.73 -13.58
C GLU A 218 -8.77 -17.96 -12.78
N CYS A 219 -9.80 -18.63 -12.28
CA CYS A 219 -10.79 -18.00 -11.39
C CYS A 219 -10.14 -17.37 -10.15
N ASP A 220 -9.08 -17.99 -9.64
CA ASP A 220 -8.35 -17.49 -8.47
C ASP A 220 -7.62 -16.16 -8.73
N ASP A 221 -7.48 -15.74 -9.98
CA ASP A 221 -6.85 -14.47 -10.34
C ASP A 221 -7.79 -13.27 -10.21
N ALA A 222 -9.08 -13.50 -9.98
CA ALA A 222 -10.03 -12.42 -9.75
C ALA A 222 -9.64 -11.66 -8.47
N ALA A 223 -9.19 -10.42 -8.64
CA ALA A 223 -8.63 -9.60 -7.58
C ALA A 223 -8.44 -8.17 -8.08
N THR A 224 -8.01 -7.30 -7.20
CA THR A 224 -7.53 -5.97 -7.58
C THR A 224 -6.01 -5.97 -7.57
N TYR A 225 -5.41 -5.40 -8.61
CA TYR A 225 -3.96 -5.36 -8.80
C TYR A 225 -3.46 -3.93 -8.69
N TYR A 226 -2.39 -3.73 -7.93
CA TYR A 226 -1.80 -2.40 -7.69
C TYR A 226 -0.35 -2.39 -8.13
N CYS A 227 0.05 -1.36 -8.87
CA CYS A 227 1.47 -1.07 -9.03
C CYS A 227 1.93 -0.16 -7.89
N GLN A 228 3.22 -0.21 -7.57
CA GLN A 228 3.82 0.61 -6.54
C GLN A 228 5.22 1.01 -6.98
N GLY A 229 5.50 2.29 -6.90
CA GLY A 229 6.81 2.83 -7.20
C GLY A 229 7.52 3.32 -5.95
N TYR A 230 8.83 3.27 -5.96
CA TYR A 230 9.67 3.96 -5.01
C TYR A 230 10.43 5.07 -5.72
N TYR A 231 10.45 6.22 -5.09
CA TYR A 231 11.14 7.41 -5.55
C TYR A 231 12.18 7.78 -4.49
N ASN A 232 13.23 8.46 -4.86
CA ASN A 232 14.30 8.81 -3.93
C ASN A 232 13.76 9.50 -2.66
N ASP A 233 14.56 9.49 -1.61
CA ASP A 233 14.27 10.17 -0.33
C ASP A 233 13.07 9.57 0.42
N GLY A 234 12.92 8.24 0.38
CA GLY A 234 11.91 7.53 1.15
C GLY A 234 10.47 7.74 0.69
N ILE A 235 10.25 8.21 -0.54
CA ILE A 235 8.94 8.50 -1.09
C ILE A 235 8.41 7.30 -1.87
N TRP A 236 7.18 6.89 -1.58
CA TRP A 236 6.49 5.76 -2.18
C TRP A 236 5.18 6.21 -2.80
N ALA A 237 4.69 5.49 -3.79
CA ALA A 237 3.37 5.75 -4.36
C ALA A 237 2.73 4.46 -4.86
N PHE A 238 1.40 4.39 -4.77
CA PHE A 238 0.59 3.29 -5.31
C PHE A 238 -0.24 3.79 -6.48
N GLY A 239 -0.44 2.92 -7.47
CA GLY A 239 -1.46 3.15 -8.48
C GLY A 239 -2.86 3.00 -7.90
N GLY A 240 -3.86 3.46 -8.62
CA GLY A 240 -5.24 3.46 -8.16
C GLY A 240 -5.90 2.08 -8.10
N GLY A 241 -5.25 1.07 -8.64
CA GLY A 241 -5.77 -0.29 -8.67
C GLY A 241 -6.57 -0.59 -9.94
N THR A 242 -6.49 -1.85 -10.37
CA THR A 242 -7.26 -2.36 -11.50
C THR A 242 -7.90 -3.68 -11.09
N GLU A 243 -9.22 -3.72 -11.12
CA GLU A 243 -9.97 -4.95 -10.84
C GLU A 243 -9.95 -5.85 -12.06
N VAL A 244 -9.58 -7.12 -11.87
CA VAL A 244 -9.65 -8.17 -12.88
C VAL A 244 -10.85 -9.05 -12.61
N VAL A 245 -11.72 -9.18 -13.61
CA VAL A 245 -12.91 -10.01 -13.58
C VAL A 245 -12.68 -11.21 -14.49
N VAL A 246 -12.91 -12.40 -13.98
CA VAL A 246 -12.77 -13.66 -14.74
C VAL A 246 -14.16 -14.16 -15.09
N LYS A 247 -14.40 -14.35 -16.38
CA LYS A 247 -15.70 -14.78 -16.90
C LYS A 247 -15.80 -16.29 -17.06
#